data_74bf800cc5b341b63c9bffd1b9244e5c
#
_entry.id   74bf800cc5b341b63c9bffd1b9244e5c
#
_cell.length_a   1.000
_cell.length_b   1.000
_cell.length_c   1.000
_cell.angle_alpha   90.00
_cell.angle_beta   90.00
_cell.angle_gamma   90.00
#
_symmetry.space_group_name_H-M   'P 1'
#
loop_
_entity.id
_entity.type
_entity.pdbx_description
1 polymer ?
#
loop_
_entity_poly.entity_id
_entity_poly.type
_entity_poly.pdbx_seq_one_letter_code
_entity_poly.pdbx_strand_id
1 'polypeptide(L)'
;MDHYEMIKAHLGKAVPYATHTGAELLEISDGEAKARLTQRPETENHIKGQHGGAMFTLGEAASGAAVAGILAPVISQMRPLWRWPKLHTASLRKARLSRRPPHHAAGPSFWRR
;
A
#
# COMPACT_ATOMS: atom_id res chain seq x y z
N MET A 1 -18.64 21.71 4.46
CA MET A 1 -18.04 20.48 3.89
C MET A 1 -18.04 19.44 4.99
N ASP A 2 -18.54 18.27 4.70
CA ASP A 2 -18.57 17.16 5.64
C ASP A 2 -17.15 16.72 6.01
N HIS A 3 -16.94 16.31 7.27
CA HIS A 3 -15.64 15.83 7.75
C HIS A 3 -15.09 14.69 6.87
N TYR A 4 -15.94 13.79 6.41
CA TYR A 4 -15.53 12.67 5.57
C TYR A 4 -15.02 13.13 4.19
N GLU A 5 -15.65 14.12 3.59
CA GLU A 5 -15.20 14.70 2.33
C GLU A 5 -13.86 15.41 2.48
N MET A 6 -13.63 16.10 3.60
CA MET A 6 -12.34 16.73 3.90
C MET A 6 -11.23 15.68 4.07
N ILE A 7 -11.50 14.61 4.82
CA ILE A 7 -10.57 13.50 5.02
C ILE A 7 -10.27 12.83 3.70
N LYS A 8 -11.28 12.55 2.88
CA LYS A 8 -11.12 11.94 1.56
C LYS A 8 -10.24 12.79 0.65
N ALA A 9 -10.49 14.08 0.58
CA ALA A 9 -9.71 15.01 -0.23
C ALA A 9 -8.25 15.09 0.23
N HIS A 10 -8.01 15.05 1.54
CA HIS A 10 -6.67 15.07 2.11
C HIS A 10 -5.94 13.75 1.83
N LEU A 11 -6.52 12.63 2.21
CA LEU A 11 -5.89 11.30 2.07
C LEU A 11 -5.67 10.92 0.60
N GLY A 12 -6.56 11.32 -0.29
CA GLY A 12 -6.41 11.09 -1.74
C GLY A 12 -5.17 11.73 -2.35
N LYS A 13 -4.53 12.67 -1.66
CA LYS A 13 -3.32 13.38 -2.11
C LYS A 13 -2.13 13.20 -1.16
N ALA A 14 -2.37 12.76 0.07
CA ALA A 14 -1.34 12.72 1.12
C ALA A 14 -0.31 11.61 0.92
N VAL A 15 -0.64 10.56 0.16
CA VAL A 15 0.23 9.41 -0.08
C VAL A 15 0.64 9.38 -1.56
N PRO A 16 1.82 9.92 -1.92
CA PRO A 16 2.27 10.00 -3.32
C PRO A 16 2.30 8.64 -4.03
N TYR A 17 2.70 7.58 -3.33
CA TYR A 17 2.76 6.24 -3.89
C TYR A 17 1.37 5.70 -4.27
N ALA A 18 0.36 5.90 -3.44
CA ALA A 18 -1.02 5.50 -3.75
C ALA A 18 -1.55 6.28 -4.95
N THR A 19 -1.28 7.58 -5.02
CA THR A 19 -1.62 8.44 -6.16
C THR A 19 -0.94 7.96 -7.44
N HIS A 20 0.36 7.65 -7.37
CA HIS A 20 1.13 7.14 -8.51
C HIS A 20 0.59 5.79 -8.99
N THR A 21 0.23 4.90 -8.07
CA THR A 21 -0.38 3.60 -8.38
C THR A 21 -1.77 3.74 -8.97
N GLY A 22 -2.45 4.84 -8.72
CA GLY A 22 -3.80 5.14 -9.21
C GLY A 22 -4.90 4.62 -8.29
N ALA A 23 -4.60 4.43 -7.01
CA ALA A 23 -5.62 4.13 -6.00
C ALA A 23 -6.45 5.39 -5.73
N GLU A 24 -7.76 5.26 -5.83
CA GLU A 24 -8.73 6.34 -5.62
C GLU A 24 -9.65 6.01 -4.46
N LEU A 25 -9.80 6.94 -3.52
CA LEU A 25 -10.79 6.85 -2.46
C LEU A 25 -12.13 7.38 -2.97
N LEU A 26 -13.15 6.55 -2.98
CA LEU A 26 -14.48 6.89 -3.47
C LEU A 26 -15.39 7.40 -2.35
N GLU A 27 -15.44 6.67 -1.24
CA GLU A 27 -16.31 6.96 -0.10
C GLU A 27 -15.57 6.69 1.21
N ILE A 28 -15.84 7.49 2.21
CA ILE A 28 -15.42 7.28 3.60
C ILE A 28 -16.61 7.52 4.51
N SER A 29 -16.79 6.66 5.49
CA SER A 29 -17.79 6.80 6.55
C SER A 29 -17.22 6.29 7.88
N ASP A 30 -18.06 6.12 8.90
CA ASP A 30 -17.63 5.64 10.20
C ASP A 30 -17.19 4.18 10.13
N GLY A 31 -15.89 3.97 10.05
CA GLY A 31 -15.27 2.64 10.00
C GLY A 31 -15.32 1.94 8.64
N GLU A 32 -15.83 2.60 7.61
CA GLU A 32 -15.91 2.05 6.26
C GLU A 32 -15.26 2.97 5.24
N ALA A 33 -14.65 2.39 4.23
CA ALA A 33 -14.16 3.12 3.07
C ALA A 33 -14.28 2.27 1.81
N LYS A 34 -14.54 2.94 0.70
CA LYS A 34 -14.48 2.35 -0.64
C LYS A 34 -13.35 2.98 -1.42
N ALA A 35 -12.56 2.14 -2.04
CA ALA A 35 -11.48 2.56 -2.92
C ALA A 35 -11.53 1.77 -4.23
N ARG A 36 -10.98 2.37 -5.27
CA ARG A 36 -10.90 1.78 -6.60
C ARG A 36 -9.48 1.83 -7.13
N LEU A 37 -9.09 0.80 -7.84
CA LEU A 37 -7.87 0.76 -8.63
C LEU A 37 -8.24 0.34 -10.06
N THR A 38 -8.08 1.26 -11.00
CA THR A 38 -8.26 0.94 -12.42
C THR A 38 -7.01 0.27 -12.95
N GLN A 39 -7.17 -0.89 -13.57
CA GLN A 39 -6.05 -1.59 -14.20
C GLN A 39 -5.50 -0.78 -15.36
N ARG A 40 -4.19 -0.68 -15.44
CA ARG A 40 -3.45 0.00 -16.50
C ARG A 40 -2.09 -0.64 -16.66
N PRO A 41 -1.37 -0.47 -17.79
CA PRO A 41 -0.11 -1.15 -18.05
C PRO A 41 0.92 -1.05 -16.92
N GLU A 42 0.99 0.11 -16.24
CA GLU A 42 1.94 0.37 -15.15
C GLU A 42 1.61 -0.40 -13.87
N THR A 43 0.40 -0.91 -13.74
CA THR A 43 -0.06 -1.69 -12.58
C THR A 43 -0.33 -3.15 -12.89
N GLU A 44 0.01 -3.59 -14.09
CA GLU A 44 -0.14 -4.99 -14.52
C GLU A 44 1.04 -5.86 -14.10
N ASN A 45 0.76 -7.14 -13.98
CA ASN A 45 1.77 -8.18 -13.82
C ASN A 45 2.13 -8.80 -15.20
N HIS A 46 3.04 -9.80 -15.18
CA HIS A 46 3.54 -10.46 -16.39
C HIS A 46 2.49 -11.26 -17.18
N ILE A 47 1.33 -11.54 -16.60
CA ILE A 47 0.20 -12.21 -17.25
C ILE A 47 -0.95 -11.26 -17.59
N LYS A 48 -0.70 -9.95 -17.59
CA LYS A 48 -1.69 -8.90 -17.89
C LYS A 48 -2.85 -8.81 -16.90
N GLY A 49 -2.67 -9.32 -15.68
CA GLY A 49 -3.58 -9.13 -14.56
C GLY A 49 -3.09 -8.00 -13.65
N GLN A 50 -3.93 -7.60 -12.71
CA GLN A 50 -3.57 -6.59 -11.74
C GLN A 50 -2.42 -7.08 -10.85
N HIS A 51 -1.36 -6.29 -10.71
CA HIS A 51 -0.21 -6.64 -9.89
C HIS A 51 -0.57 -6.69 -8.40
N GLY A 52 -0.09 -7.73 -7.69
CA GLY A 52 -0.35 -7.90 -6.26
C GLY A 52 0.09 -6.72 -5.38
N GLY A 53 1.21 -6.09 -5.72
CA GLY A 53 1.69 -4.88 -5.03
C GLY A 53 0.72 -3.70 -5.18
N ALA A 54 0.11 -3.55 -6.35
CA ALA A 54 -0.89 -2.50 -6.59
C ALA A 54 -2.19 -2.79 -5.81
N MET A 55 -2.61 -4.06 -5.74
CA MET A 55 -3.75 -4.48 -4.94
C MET A 55 -3.51 -4.28 -3.44
N PHE A 56 -2.28 -4.55 -2.97
CA PHE A 56 -1.91 -4.28 -1.59
C PHE A 56 -1.97 -2.79 -1.27
N THR A 57 -1.48 -1.94 -2.16
CA THR A 57 -1.57 -0.47 -2.03
C THR A 57 -3.02 0.00 -1.95
N LEU A 58 -3.92 -0.59 -2.75
CA LEU A 58 -5.35 -0.32 -2.67
C LEU A 58 -5.93 -0.70 -1.31
N GLY A 59 -5.59 -1.89 -0.79
CA GLY A 59 -6.02 -2.37 0.52
C GLY A 59 -5.52 -1.48 1.66
N GLU A 60 -4.27 -1.03 1.58
CA GLU A 60 -3.69 -0.09 2.54
C GLU A 60 -4.42 1.25 2.54
N ALA A 61 -4.67 1.81 1.36
CA ALA A 61 -5.39 3.08 1.22
C ALA A 61 -6.83 2.98 1.77
N ALA A 62 -7.54 1.91 1.45
CA ALA A 62 -8.91 1.69 1.92
C ALA A 62 -8.98 1.50 3.45
N SER A 63 -8.11 0.65 4.00
CA SER A 63 -8.08 0.40 5.44
C SER A 63 -7.66 1.63 6.24
N GLY A 64 -6.67 2.37 5.76
CA GLY A 64 -6.26 3.65 6.37
C GLY A 64 -7.37 4.69 6.35
N ALA A 65 -8.12 4.76 5.25
CA ALA A 65 -9.27 5.66 5.13
C ALA A 65 -10.42 5.26 6.06
N ALA A 66 -10.70 3.97 6.23
CA ALA A 66 -11.71 3.48 7.16
C ALA A 66 -11.36 3.84 8.62
N VAL A 67 -10.09 3.67 9.01
CA VAL A 67 -9.60 4.10 10.34
C VAL A 67 -9.72 5.61 10.51
N ALA A 68 -9.36 6.38 9.49
CA ALA A 68 -9.52 7.84 9.53
C ALA A 68 -11.00 8.25 9.66
N GLY A 69 -11.91 7.49 9.06
CA GLY A 69 -13.36 7.67 9.22
C GLY A 69 -13.83 7.52 10.67
N ILE A 70 -13.35 6.50 11.38
CA ILE A 70 -13.64 6.32 12.82
C ILE A 70 -13.11 7.51 13.62
N LEU A 71 -11.93 8.00 13.27
CA LEU A 71 -11.26 9.08 13.99
C LEU A 71 -11.73 10.47 13.57
N ALA A 72 -12.63 10.57 12.59
CA ALA A 72 -13.09 11.85 12.03
C ALA A 72 -13.50 12.91 13.09
N PRO A 73 -14.22 12.56 14.17
CA PRO A 73 -14.61 13.52 15.19
C PRO A 73 -13.43 14.14 15.95
N VAL A 74 -12.30 13.45 16.02
CA VAL A 74 -11.13 13.85 16.82
C VAL A 74 -9.87 14.06 15.99
N ILE A 75 -9.93 13.84 14.67
CA ILE A 75 -8.76 13.84 13.80
C ILE A 75 -8.01 15.16 13.78
N SER A 76 -8.73 16.29 13.96
CA SER A 76 -8.11 17.62 14.05
C SER A 76 -7.29 17.82 15.33
N GLN A 77 -7.51 17.01 16.35
CA GLN A 77 -6.82 17.05 17.63
C GLN A 77 -5.65 16.04 17.68
N MET A 78 -5.56 15.17 16.69
CA MET A 78 -4.55 14.12 16.62
C MET A 78 -3.49 14.48 15.58
N ARG A 79 -2.23 14.32 15.94
CA ARG A 79 -1.17 14.19 14.95
C ARG A 79 -1.01 12.71 14.67
N PRO A 80 -1.46 12.18 13.52
CA PRO A 80 -1.26 10.79 13.19
C PRO A 80 0.22 10.55 12.98
N LEU A 81 0.87 9.99 13.98
CA LEU A 81 2.24 9.51 13.89
C LEU A 81 2.20 8.07 13.35
N TRP A 82 2.15 7.92 12.05
CA TRP A 82 2.40 6.64 11.41
C TRP A 82 3.88 6.30 11.56
N ARG A 83 4.27 5.81 12.70
CA ARG A 83 5.56 5.14 12.86
C ARG A 83 5.39 3.68 12.46
N TRP A 84 5.68 3.35 11.22
CA TRP A 84 6.02 1.98 10.89
C TRP A 84 7.17 1.54 11.79
N PRO A 85 7.05 0.41 12.48
CA PRO A 85 8.15 -0.06 13.29
C PRO A 85 9.35 -0.26 12.37
N LYS A 86 10.49 0.33 12.73
CA LYS A 86 11.79 0.16 12.04
C LYS A 86 12.24 -1.31 11.95
N LEU A 87 11.51 -2.22 12.58
CA LEU A 87 11.73 -3.66 12.65
C LEU A 87 11.68 -4.36 11.29
N HIS A 88 10.85 -3.90 10.34
CA HIS A 88 10.73 -4.56 9.04
C HIS A 88 11.94 -4.34 8.13
N THR A 89 12.52 -3.17 8.12
CA THR A 89 13.71 -2.88 7.31
C THR A 89 14.97 -3.57 7.84
N ALA A 90 15.10 -3.72 9.15
CA ALA A 90 16.22 -4.43 9.77
C ALA A 90 16.14 -5.95 9.53
N SER A 91 14.95 -6.56 9.58
CA SER A 91 14.78 -7.99 9.33
C SER A 91 14.99 -8.36 7.86
N LEU A 92 14.56 -7.52 6.93
CA LEU A 92 14.80 -7.72 5.49
C LEU A 92 16.29 -7.55 5.12
N ARG A 93 17.00 -6.63 5.75
CA ARG A 93 18.46 -6.52 5.58
C ARG A 93 19.19 -7.75 6.10
N LYS A 94 18.78 -8.27 7.25
CA LYS A 94 19.39 -9.46 7.83
C LYS A 94 19.11 -10.71 6.99
N ALA A 95 17.89 -10.85 6.47
CA ALA A 95 17.53 -11.93 5.57
C ALA A 95 18.29 -11.90 4.23
N ARG A 96 18.60 -10.70 3.72
CA ARG A 96 19.38 -10.54 2.49
C ARG A 96 20.86 -10.85 2.68
N LEU A 97 21.41 -10.56 3.84
CA LEU A 97 22.85 -10.82 4.15
C LEU A 97 23.10 -12.28 4.53
N SER A 98 22.11 -13.01 5.03
CA SER A 98 22.24 -14.43 5.39
C SER A 98 22.06 -15.39 4.21
N ARG A 99 21.56 -14.91 3.06
CA ARG A 99 21.42 -15.70 1.84
C ARG A 99 22.58 -15.44 0.87
N ARG A 100 23.79 -15.69 1.28
CA ARG A 100 24.80 -16.11 0.30
C ARG A 100 24.41 -17.52 -0.14
N PRO A 101 24.08 -17.76 -1.43
CA PRO A 101 23.88 -19.13 -1.88
C PRO A 101 25.20 -19.89 -1.64
N PRO A 102 25.16 -21.13 -1.17
CA PRO A 102 26.33 -21.96 -1.13
C PRO A 102 26.88 -22.06 -2.56
N HIS A 103 28.20 -21.95 -2.71
CA HIS A 103 28.90 -21.89 -3.97
C HIS A 103 28.77 -23.13 -4.89
N HIS A 104 27.88 -24.07 -4.56
CA HIS A 104 27.68 -25.32 -5.32
C HIS A 104 26.20 -25.74 -5.39
N ALA A 105 25.37 -24.88 -5.93
CA ALA A 105 24.10 -25.35 -6.48
C ALA A 105 24.03 -24.88 -7.93
N ALA A 106 24.52 -25.71 -8.83
CA ALA A 106 24.13 -25.63 -10.22
C ALA A 106 22.60 -25.77 -10.26
N GLY A 107 21.90 -24.64 -10.36
CA GLY A 107 20.47 -24.66 -10.54
C GLY A 107 20.09 -25.43 -11.79
N PRO A 108 18.90 -26.03 -11.85
CA PRO A 108 18.45 -26.75 -13.03
C PRO A 108 18.58 -25.84 -14.26
N SER A 109 19.01 -26.39 -15.35
CA SER A 109 19.24 -25.73 -16.66
C SER A 109 17.99 -25.06 -17.27
N PHE A 110 16.88 -25.12 -16.58
CA PHE A 110 15.57 -24.56 -16.94
C PHE A 110 15.57 -23.03 -17.14
N TRP A 111 16.44 -22.29 -16.43
CA TRP A 111 16.47 -20.82 -16.49
C TRP A 111 17.52 -20.26 -17.47
N ARG A 112 18.16 -21.10 -18.29
CA ARG A 112 19.10 -20.66 -19.32
C ARG A 112 18.49 -20.75 -20.73
N ARG A 113 17.52 -19.91 -20.98
CA ARG A 113 17.14 -19.56 -22.36
C ARG A 113 16.76 -18.11 -22.44
#